data_c6501a3ae7b9e1c6df8cad7a843afeed
#
_entry.id   c6501a3ae7b9e1c6df8cad7a843afeed
#
_cell.length_a   1.000
_cell.length_b   1.000
_cell.length_c   1.000
_cell.angle_alpha   90.00
_cell.angle_beta   90.00
_cell.angle_gamma   90.00
#
_symmetry.space_group_name_H-M   'P 1'
#
loop_
_entity.id
_entity.type
_entity.pdbx_description
1 polymer ?
#
loop_
_entity_poly.entity_id
_entity_poly.type
_entity_poly.pdbx_seq_one_letter_code
_entity_poly.pdbx_strand_id
1 'polypeptide(L)'
;MNKKVENIIIGFGKAGKTLANYLGNKGEKTILVEKSPNMYGGTCINVGCIPSKFLATAADRRSYSQVSNEEYYKNAVINKKALIAKLNKANYDKVAMNSNVEVIDGLASFKDEHTVNIQTANGVEEISADRIYINTGAKPFIPSVEGLEVGKRIHTSETLMNLEDFPKTLTILGSGFIGLEFAATYAKFGTKVTVIDKAEKLLAREDDDVATAVLESYKSLGVEFIFGADTKQVEQDENTVTLSYEVNGEANKISSDVLLVATGRTPNTKELNLENAGIEVSERGFVNVNEHLQTNKPHIFAMGDVNGGPQFTYISLDDYRIVKSYLDGSGSYTRNDRQPIAFSAFLHPTYSRVGLSEKEARKAGYNIKVATLPVTAIPKAKILGNQTGIYKAIVDADTNQILGTVLFGEESHEVINIVVTAMIAKQPYTALANQIFTHPTMAEALNDLFGLIK
;
A
#
# COMPACT_ATOMS: atom_id res chain seq x y z
N MET A 1 25.46 29.96 -12.93
CA MET A 1 26.09 28.81 -13.65
C MET A 1 25.15 27.63 -13.49
N ASN A 2 24.74 27.01 -14.60
CA ASN A 2 23.93 25.80 -14.49
C ASN A 2 24.79 24.69 -13.88
N LYS A 3 24.34 24.11 -12.77
CA LYS A 3 24.98 22.97 -12.10
C LYS A 3 24.73 21.72 -12.93
N LYS A 4 25.79 20.92 -13.20
CA LYS A 4 25.66 19.62 -13.88
C LYS A 4 26.14 18.51 -12.96
N VAL A 5 25.37 17.40 -12.92
CA VAL A 5 25.67 16.18 -12.16
C VAL A 5 25.45 14.94 -13.04
N GLU A 6 25.90 13.78 -12.58
CA GLU A 6 25.61 12.54 -13.30
C GLU A 6 24.14 12.12 -13.10
N ASN A 7 23.59 12.34 -11.91
CA ASN A 7 22.29 11.80 -11.55
C ASN A 7 21.40 12.79 -10.79
N ILE A 8 20.11 12.88 -11.18
CA ILE A 8 19.06 13.51 -10.38
C ILE A 8 18.01 12.45 -10.04
N ILE A 9 17.64 12.37 -8.77
CA ILE A 9 16.55 11.52 -8.27
C ILE A 9 15.47 12.42 -7.72
N ILE A 10 14.23 12.30 -8.23
CA ILE A 10 13.09 13.10 -7.80
C ILE A 10 12.20 12.25 -6.90
N GLY A 11 12.21 12.53 -5.59
CA GLY A 11 11.45 11.84 -4.56
C GLY A 11 12.31 10.93 -3.67
N PHE A 12 12.16 11.11 -2.34
CA PHE A 12 12.89 10.40 -1.29
C PHE A 12 12.23 9.05 -0.92
N GLY A 13 11.53 8.41 -1.87
CA GLY A 13 10.89 7.12 -1.68
C GLY A 13 11.87 5.96 -1.49
N LYS A 14 11.35 4.74 -1.33
CA LYS A 14 12.17 3.54 -1.05
C LYS A 14 13.20 3.27 -2.15
N ALA A 15 12.81 3.34 -3.43
CA ALA A 15 13.74 3.17 -4.54
C ALA A 15 14.74 4.33 -4.61
N GLY A 16 14.24 5.59 -4.57
CA GLY A 16 15.05 6.79 -4.75
C GLY A 16 16.20 6.89 -3.74
N LYS A 17 15.90 6.80 -2.43
CA LYS A 17 16.96 6.84 -1.39
C LYS A 17 17.95 5.67 -1.47
N THR A 18 17.48 4.49 -1.91
CA THR A 18 18.33 3.32 -2.03
C THR A 18 19.27 3.47 -3.23
N LEU A 19 18.74 3.98 -4.36
CA LEU A 19 19.50 4.26 -5.57
C LEU A 19 20.50 5.40 -5.33
N ALA A 20 20.11 6.47 -4.62
CA ALA A 20 21.01 7.58 -4.29
C ALA A 20 22.26 7.10 -3.57
N ASN A 21 22.09 6.27 -2.52
CA ASN A 21 23.24 5.70 -1.81
C ASN A 21 24.07 4.76 -2.68
N TYR A 22 23.44 3.97 -3.54
CA TYR A 22 24.15 3.07 -4.46
C TYR A 22 25.02 3.85 -5.43
N LEU A 23 24.48 4.88 -6.10
CA LEU A 23 25.21 5.73 -7.05
C LEU A 23 26.33 6.53 -6.36
N GLY A 24 26.02 7.13 -5.20
CA GLY A 24 27.02 7.84 -4.40
C GLY A 24 28.17 6.95 -3.94
N ASN A 25 27.92 5.68 -3.60
CA ASN A 25 28.96 4.70 -3.25
C ASN A 25 29.82 4.29 -4.46
N LYS A 26 29.31 4.44 -5.69
CA LYS A 26 30.11 4.31 -6.93
C LYS A 26 30.95 5.55 -7.25
N GLY A 27 30.81 6.61 -6.47
CA GLY A 27 31.52 7.89 -6.69
C GLY A 27 30.77 8.85 -7.61
N GLU A 28 29.54 8.52 -8.04
CA GLU A 28 28.74 9.34 -8.96
C GLU A 28 28.05 10.49 -8.21
N LYS A 29 28.20 11.73 -8.70
CA LYS A 29 27.54 12.90 -8.13
C LYS A 29 26.03 12.81 -8.35
N THR A 30 25.30 12.75 -7.27
CA THR A 30 23.87 12.52 -7.26
C THR A 30 23.15 13.59 -6.46
N ILE A 31 22.10 14.17 -7.03
CA ILE A 31 21.19 15.04 -6.31
C ILE A 31 19.89 14.28 -6.06
N LEU A 32 19.46 14.25 -4.82
CA LEU A 32 18.17 13.71 -4.40
C LEU A 32 17.24 14.86 -3.98
N VAL A 33 16.18 15.07 -4.74
CA VAL A 33 15.22 16.15 -4.49
C VAL A 33 14.00 15.61 -3.75
N GLU A 34 13.62 16.27 -2.65
CA GLU A 34 12.36 15.98 -1.93
C GLU A 34 11.59 17.28 -1.71
N LYS A 35 10.30 17.28 -2.01
CA LYS A 35 9.48 18.51 -1.88
C LYS A 35 9.16 18.90 -0.44
N SER A 36 9.31 17.99 0.50
CA SER A 36 8.98 18.22 1.90
C SER A 36 9.91 17.45 2.84
N PRO A 37 10.62 18.13 3.77
CA PRO A 37 11.44 17.46 4.77
C PRO A 37 10.64 16.49 5.66
N ASN A 38 9.31 16.65 5.75
CA ASN A 38 8.44 15.72 6.45
C ASN A 38 8.26 14.39 5.72
N MET A 39 8.76 14.26 4.47
CA MET A 39 8.59 13.07 3.63
C MET A 39 9.89 12.28 3.40
N TYR A 40 10.98 12.57 4.11
CA TYR A 40 12.18 11.76 4.02
C TYR A 40 11.91 10.29 4.38
N GLY A 41 12.20 9.39 3.45
CA GLY A 41 11.83 7.98 3.54
C GLY A 41 10.56 7.61 2.75
N GLY A 42 9.87 8.59 2.20
CA GLY A 42 8.69 8.43 1.35
C GLY A 42 7.40 8.08 2.10
N THR A 43 6.36 7.77 1.34
CA THR A 43 4.99 7.48 1.82
C THR A 43 4.97 6.42 2.92
N CYS A 44 5.68 5.30 2.74
CA CYS A 44 5.65 4.17 3.69
C CYS A 44 6.05 4.58 5.12
N ILE A 45 7.11 5.37 5.27
CA ILE A 45 7.61 5.83 6.58
C ILE A 45 6.67 6.86 7.19
N ASN A 46 6.24 7.86 6.40
CA ASN A 46 5.66 9.08 6.95
C ASN A 46 4.13 9.07 7.01
N VAL A 47 3.46 8.53 5.98
CA VAL A 47 2.00 8.62 5.82
C VAL A 47 1.35 7.34 5.29
N GLY A 48 2.05 6.21 5.32
CA GLY A 48 1.57 4.93 4.78
C GLY A 48 1.69 3.77 5.75
N CYS A 49 2.51 2.77 5.39
CA CYS A 49 2.59 1.47 6.08
C CYS A 49 2.93 1.60 7.57
N ILE A 50 3.98 2.34 7.90
CA ILE A 50 4.48 2.39 9.30
C ILE A 50 3.46 3.06 10.23
N PRO A 51 2.97 4.29 9.96
CA PRO A 51 2.01 4.92 10.85
C PRO A 51 0.68 4.15 10.93
N SER A 52 0.17 3.59 9.83
CA SER A 52 -1.09 2.84 9.86
C SER A 52 -0.97 1.54 10.66
N LYS A 53 0.12 0.78 10.50
CA LYS A 53 0.35 -0.47 11.27
C LYS A 53 0.66 -0.21 12.73
N PHE A 54 1.31 0.92 13.04
CA PHE A 54 1.46 1.36 14.43
C PHE A 54 0.09 1.57 15.10
N LEU A 55 -0.82 2.31 14.43
CA LEU A 55 -2.16 2.55 14.97
C LEU A 55 -2.99 1.26 15.03
N ALA A 56 -2.92 0.39 14.02
CA ALA A 56 -3.58 -0.92 14.04
C ALA A 56 -3.12 -1.77 15.23
N THR A 57 -1.79 -1.87 15.46
CA THR A 57 -1.24 -2.58 16.62
C THR A 57 -1.66 -1.94 17.96
N ALA A 58 -1.73 -0.61 18.02
CA ALA A 58 -2.24 0.07 19.21
C ALA A 58 -3.72 -0.25 19.44
N ALA A 59 -4.53 -0.26 18.37
CA ALA A 59 -5.95 -0.61 18.43
C ALA A 59 -6.18 -2.05 18.91
N ASP A 60 -5.37 -3.02 18.46
CA ASP A 60 -5.42 -4.42 18.93
C ASP A 60 -5.17 -4.53 20.44
N ARG A 61 -4.35 -3.66 20.99
CA ARG A 61 -3.99 -3.63 22.42
C ARG A 61 -4.95 -2.78 23.26
N ARG A 62 -5.93 -2.11 22.65
CA ARG A 62 -6.85 -1.22 23.36
C ARG A 62 -7.58 -1.91 24.52
N SER A 63 -8.03 -3.14 24.31
CA SER A 63 -8.78 -3.93 25.31
C SER A 63 -7.99 -4.23 26.58
N TYR A 64 -6.66 -4.15 26.55
CA TYR A 64 -5.80 -4.35 27.75
C TYR A 64 -5.58 -3.07 28.54
N SER A 65 -6.08 -1.93 28.10
CA SER A 65 -5.89 -0.63 28.77
C SER A 65 -7.11 -0.23 29.60
N GLN A 66 -6.87 0.43 30.73
CA GLN A 66 -7.92 0.92 31.65
C GLN A 66 -8.28 2.39 31.45
N VAL A 67 -7.51 3.16 30.63
CA VAL A 67 -7.82 4.57 30.36
C VAL A 67 -8.98 4.71 29.35
N SER A 68 -9.56 5.91 29.22
CA SER A 68 -10.65 6.16 28.26
C SER A 68 -10.21 5.93 26.82
N ASN A 69 -11.15 5.76 25.88
CA ASN A 69 -10.84 5.61 24.46
C ASN A 69 -10.13 6.87 23.92
N GLU A 70 -10.60 8.03 24.33
CA GLU A 70 -10.06 9.32 23.92
C GLU A 70 -8.60 9.47 24.32
N GLU A 71 -8.28 9.19 25.58
CA GLU A 71 -6.91 9.29 26.11
C GLU A 71 -6.00 8.25 25.46
N TYR A 72 -6.45 7.01 25.34
CA TYR A 72 -5.68 5.93 24.71
C TYR A 72 -5.35 6.22 23.25
N TYR A 73 -6.37 6.65 22.47
CA TYR A 73 -6.21 7.02 21.08
C TYR A 73 -5.25 8.19 20.91
N LYS A 74 -5.42 9.28 21.68
CA LYS A 74 -4.54 10.44 21.66
C LYS A 74 -3.09 10.04 21.93
N ASN A 75 -2.86 9.21 22.95
CA ASN A 75 -1.51 8.71 23.27
C ASN A 75 -0.94 7.85 22.14
N ALA A 76 -1.75 7.02 21.49
CA ALA A 76 -1.33 6.23 20.33
C ALA A 76 -0.89 7.13 19.17
N VAL A 77 -1.63 8.20 18.87
CA VAL A 77 -1.28 9.17 17.81
C VAL A 77 0.02 9.92 18.16
N ILE A 78 0.20 10.36 19.40
CA ILE A 78 1.43 11.05 19.86
C ILE A 78 2.64 10.11 19.73
N ASN A 79 2.53 8.87 20.22
CA ASN A 79 3.61 7.89 20.15
C ASN A 79 3.96 7.52 18.69
N LYS A 80 2.94 7.39 17.82
CA LYS A 80 3.13 7.22 16.39
C LYS A 80 3.92 8.38 15.79
N LYS A 81 3.53 9.65 16.09
CA LYS A 81 4.25 10.84 15.59
C LYS A 81 5.73 10.83 16.02
N ALA A 82 6.01 10.47 17.26
CA ALA A 82 7.39 10.36 17.77
C ALA A 82 8.21 9.28 17.03
N LEU A 83 7.62 8.11 16.77
CA LEU A 83 8.27 7.07 15.98
C LEU A 83 8.58 7.55 14.56
N ILE A 84 7.59 8.18 13.90
CA ILE A 84 7.74 8.65 12.52
C ILE A 84 8.84 9.71 12.43
N ALA A 85 8.88 10.68 13.34
CA ALA A 85 9.93 11.70 13.37
C ALA A 85 11.34 11.07 13.49
N LYS A 86 11.50 10.08 14.36
CA LYS A 86 12.76 9.32 14.50
C LYS A 86 13.16 8.59 13.21
N LEU A 87 12.20 7.91 12.57
CA LEU A 87 12.46 7.16 11.35
C LEU A 87 12.73 8.08 10.15
N ASN A 88 11.99 9.19 10.04
CA ASN A 88 12.19 10.22 9.03
C ASN A 88 13.63 10.76 9.11
N LYS A 89 14.05 11.24 10.29
CA LYS A 89 15.41 11.71 10.51
C LYS A 89 16.48 10.67 10.18
N ALA A 90 16.30 9.43 10.62
CA ALA A 90 17.25 8.35 10.34
C ALA A 90 17.37 8.05 8.84
N ASN A 91 16.28 8.20 8.07
CA ASN A 91 16.33 8.06 6.61
C ASN A 91 17.09 9.19 5.94
N TYR A 92 16.89 10.45 6.39
CA TYR A 92 17.68 11.60 5.93
C TYR A 92 19.17 11.41 6.22
N ASP A 93 19.52 11.18 7.49
CA ASP A 93 20.91 11.05 7.94
C ASP A 93 21.66 9.98 7.11
N LYS A 94 21.01 8.83 6.86
CA LYS A 94 21.63 7.74 6.09
C LYS A 94 21.99 8.13 4.66
N VAL A 95 21.25 9.03 4.04
CA VAL A 95 21.54 9.52 2.68
C VAL A 95 22.50 10.68 2.72
N ALA A 96 22.29 11.64 3.61
CA ALA A 96 23.11 12.85 3.75
C ALA A 96 24.57 12.56 4.20
N MET A 97 24.83 11.40 4.83
CA MET A 97 26.18 10.96 5.20
C MET A 97 27.04 10.57 3.97
N ASN A 98 26.43 10.35 2.81
CA ASN A 98 27.17 10.01 1.59
C ASN A 98 27.67 11.30 0.92
N SER A 99 28.99 11.52 0.90
CA SER A 99 29.62 12.74 0.37
C SER A 99 29.40 13.00 -1.12
N ASN A 100 28.94 11.99 -1.87
CA ASN A 100 28.58 12.12 -3.28
C ASN A 100 27.09 12.36 -3.51
N VAL A 101 26.27 12.40 -2.44
CA VAL A 101 24.84 12.65 -2.52
C VAL A 101 24.50 13.97 -1.85
N GLU A 102 23.89 14.87 -2.59
CA GLU A 102 23.32 16.11 -2.07
C GLU A 102 21.80 15.99 -2.01
N VAL A 103 21.21 16.29 -0.85
CA VAL A 103 19.75 16.33 -0.67
C VAL A 103 19.31 17.78 -0.78
N ILE A 104 18.36 18.06 -1.70
CA ILE A 104 17.77 19.39 -1.89
C ILE A 104 16.28 19.34 -1.56
N ASP A 105 15.86 20.21 -0.64
CA ASP A 105 14.45 20.43 -0.36
C ASP A 105 13.85 21.39 -1.38
N GLY A 106 12.95 20.88 -2.20
CA GLY A 106 12.32 21.68 -3.24
C GLY A 106 11.38 20.88 -4.14
N LEU A 107 10.56 21.59 -4.86
CA LEU A 107 9.64 21.03 -5.85
C LEU A 107 10.37 20.95 -7.21
N ALA A 108 10.59 19.72 -7.68
CA ALA A 108 11.22 19.46 -8.96
C ALA A 108 10.22 19.47 -10.11
N SER A 109 10.59 20.05 -11.23
CA SER A 109 9.85 19.98 -12.50
C SER A 109 10.81 19.95 -13.70
N PHE A 110 10.45 19.25 -14.76
CA PHE A 110 11.25 19.22 -15.99
C PHE A 110 11.20 20.55 -16.72
N LYS A 111 12.37 21.08 -17.08
CA LYS A 111 12.54 22.16 -18.03
C LYS A 111 12.67 21.62 -19.45
N ASP A 112 13.45 20.57 -19.59
CA ASP A 112 13.65 19.75 -20.78
C ASP A 112 14.05 18.32 -20.39
N GLU A 113 14.40 17.45 -21.32
CA GLU A 113 14.72 16.04 -21.05
C GLU A 113 15.99 15.83 -20.22
N HIS A 114 16.87 16.84 -20.08
CA HIS A 114 18.11 16.75 -19.31
C HIS A 114 18.17 17.73 -18.14
N THR A 115 17.25 18.69 -18.05
CA THR A 115 17.29 19.77 -17.07
C THR A 115 16.05 19.78 -16.18
N VAL A 116 16.27 19.84 -14.88
CA VAL A 116 15.24 19.94 -13.86
C VAL A 116 15.33 21.30 -13.17
N ASN A 117 14.21 22.01 -13.08
CA ASN A 117 14.02 23.15 -12.21
C ASN A 117 13.63 22.67 -10.81
N ILE A 118 14.30 23.16 -9.80
CA ILE A 118 14.00 22.85 -8.40
C ILE A 118 13.61 24.17 -7.71
N GLN A 119 12.32 24.30 -7.39
CA GLN A 119 11.82 25.45 -6.63
C GLN A 119 12.11 25.22 -5.15
N THR A 120 13.13 25.89 -4.63
CA THR A 120 13.53 25.87 -3.22
C THR A 120 12.98 27.10 -2.48
N ALA A 121 13.18 27.18 -1.17
CA ALA A 121 12.86 28.36 -0.38
C ALA A 121 13.69 29.62 -0.80
N ASN A 122 14.86 29.40 -1.44
CA ASN A 122 15.78 30.46 -1.86
C ASN A 122 15.62 30.87 -3.33
N GLY A 123 14.70 30.27 -4.05
CA GLY A 123 14.45 30.51 -5.47
C GLY A 123 14.54 29.25 -6.32
N VAL A 124 14.60 29.43 -7.65
CA VAL A 124 14.69 28.32 -8.60
C VAL A 124 16.14 28.00 -8.90
N GLU A 125 16.51 26.73 -8.74
CA GLU A 125 17.79 26.19 -9.19
C GLU A 125 17.58 25.34 -10.44
N GLU A 126 18.34 25.62 -11.48
CA GLU A 126 18.38 24.81 -12.71
C GLU A 126 19.57 23.82 -12.65
N ILE A 127 19.27 22.54 -12.73
CA ILE A 127 20.29 21.47 -12.65
C ILE A 127 20.12 20.51 -13.81
N SER A 128 21.22 20.25 -14.53
CA SER A 128 21.25 19.27 -15.62
C SER A 128 21.84 17.96 -15.14
N ALA A 129 21.37 16.83 -15.70
CA ALA A 129 21.92 15.52 -15.39
C ALA A 129 22.04 14.62 -16.63
N ASP A 130 22.97 13.67 -16.55
CA ASP A 130 23.12 12.63 -17.57
C ASP A 130 21.99 11.59 -17.44
N ARG A 131 21.47 11.35 -16.20
CA ARG A 131 20.34 10.43 -15.90
C ARG A 131 19.40 11.03 -14.88
N ILE A 132 18.09 10.81 -15.07
CA ILE A 132 17.06 11.29 -14.17
C ILE A 132 16.16 10.13 -13.75
N TYR A 133 15.83 10.07 -12.46
CA TYR A 133 15.03 8.99 -11.87
C TYR A 133 13.81 9.58 -11.15
N ILE A 134 12.62 9.22 -11.62
CA ILE A 134 11.34 9.67 -11.06
C ILE A 134 10.89 8.66 -10.01
N ASN A 135 10.79 9.07 -8.73
CA ASN A 135 10.30 8.24 -7.64
C ASN A 135 9.32 9.02 -6.73
N THR A 136 8.49 9.84 -7.37
CA THR A 136 7.53 10.73 -6.68
C THR A 136 6.33 10.01 -6.08
N GLY A 137 6.13 8.73 -6.43
CA GLY A 137 5.08 7.90 -5.86
C GLY A 137 3.67 8.30 -6.27
N ALA A 138 2.72 8.03 -5.38
CA ALA A 138 1.30 8.31 -5.57
C ALA A 138 0.70 8.90 -4.29
N LYS A 139 -0.44 9.59 -4.41
CA LYS A 139 -1.21 10.21 -3.32
C LYS A 139 -2.66 9.71 -3.32
N PRO A 140 -3.43 9.90 -2.24
CA PRO A 140 -4.86 9.59 -2.23
C PRO A 140 -5.60 10.28 -3.38
N PHE A 141 -6.48 9.53 -4.04
CA PHE A 141 -7.40 10.07 -5.04
C PHE A 141 -8.63 10.64 -4.35
N ILE A 142 -9.00 11.86 -4.67
CA ILE A 142 -10.20 12.52 -4.19
C ILE A 142 -11.14 12.66 -5.38
N PRO A 143 -12.32 12.00 -5.35
CA PRO A 143 -13.28 12.11 -6.44
C PRO A 143 -13.89 13.52 -6.52
N SER A 144 -14.31 13.90 -7.72
CA SER A 144 -15.03 15.15 -7.92
C SER A 144 -16.47 14.99 -7.44
N VAL A 145 -16.69 15.31 -6.17
CA VAL A 145 -18.01 15.33 -5.52
C VAL A 145 -18.18 16.70 -4.91
N GLU A 146 -19.38 17.27 -5.05
CA GLU A 146 -19.70 18.61 -4.53
C GLU A 146 -19.43 18.68 -3.02
N GLY A 147 -18.68 19.70 -2.58
CA GLY A 147 -18.33 19.92 -1.17
C GLY A 147 -17.27 18.97 -0.58
N LEU A 148 -16.74 18.02 -1.36
CA LEU A 148 -15.71 17.09 -0.89
C LEU A 148 -14.32 17.75 -0.92
N GLU A 149 -14.04 18.57 0.07
CA GLU A 149 -12.76 19.26 0.26
C GLU A 149 -12.06 18.76 1.53
N VAL A 150 -10.81 18.27 1.38
CA VAL A 150 -10.00 17.78 2.50
C VAL A 150 -9.65 18.94 3.46
N GLY A 151 -9.87 18.72 4.74
CA GLY A 151 -9.66 19.67 5.82
C GLY A 151 -10.74 19.55 6.88
N LYS A 152 -10.56 20.16 8.04
CA LYS A 152 -11.49 20.06 9.17
C LYS A 152 -11.96 18.63 9.48
N ARG A 153 -13.08 18.19 8.89
CA ARG A 153 -13.75 16.91 9.14
C ARG A 153 -13.56 15.88 8.04
N ILE A 154 -13.02 16.28 6.88
CA ILE A 154 -12.80 15.40 5.72
C ILE A 154 -11.31 15.10 5.60
N HIS A 155 -10.97 13.83 5.69
CA HIS A 155 -9.59 13.37 5.71
C HIS A 155 -9.28 12.35 4.61
N THR A 156 -8.03 12.28 4.23
CA THR A 156 -7.44 11.15 3.51
C THR A 156 -6.79 10.20 4.51
N SER A 157 -6.32 9.04 4.03
CA SER A 157 -5.51 8.11 4.84
C SER A 157 -4.26 8.79 5.43
N GLU A 158 -3.70 9.79 4.76
CA GLU A 158 -2.50 10.51 5.21
C GLU A 158 -2.78 11.48 6.34
N THR A 159 -3.93 12.17 6.29
CA THR A 159 -4.27 13.21 7.29
C THR A 159 -5.02 12.66 8.49
N LEU A 160 -5.88 11.64 8.32
CA LEU A 160 -6.65 11.05 9.41
C LEU A 160 -5.76 10.47 10.52
N MET A 161 -4.64 9.87 10.15
CA MET A 161 -3.69 9.31 11.13
C MET A 161 -3.05 10.38 12.06
N ASN A 162 -3.18 11.66 11.74
CA ASN A 162 -2.63 12.75 12.54
C ASN A 162 -3.68 13.46 13.41
N LEU A 163 -4.96 13.10 13.26
CA LEU A 163 -6.04 13.60 14.10
C LEU A 163 -5.83 13.11 15.54
N GLU A 164 -5.73 14.02 16.50
CA GLU A 164 -5.56 13.69 17.92
C GLU A 164 -6.90 13.58 18.67
N ASP A 165 -7.92 14.26 18.14
CA ASP A 165 -9.27 14.16 18.66
C ASP A 165 -9.89 12.83 18.27
N PHE A 166 -10.34 12.05 19.25
CA PHE A 166 -10.96 10.75 19.03
C PHE A 166 -12.33 10.91 18.37
N PRO A 167 -12.52 10.42 17.13
CA PRO A 167 -13.83 10.46 16.48
C PRO A 167 -14.74 9.37 17.07
N LYS A 168 -15.91 9.75 17.58
CA LYS A 168 -16.91 8.77 18.05
C LYS A 168 -17.62 8.07 16.89
N THR A 169 -17.73 8.78 15.77
CA THR A 169 -18.34 8.28 14.53
C THR A 169 -17.44 8.57 13.34
N LEU A 170 -17.28 7.58 12.45
CA LEU A 170 -16.45 7.69 11.24
C LEU A 170 -17.19 7.09 10.04
N THR A 171 -17.40 7.90 9.01
CA THR A 171 -17.82 7.41 7.71
C THR A 171 -16.59 7.23 6.82
N ILE A 172 -16.49 6.09 6.11
CA ILE A 172 -15.41 5.78 5.18
C ILE A 172 -15.98 5.66 3.78
N LEU A 173 -15.54 6.50 2.86
CA LEU A 173 -15.88 6.44 1.46
C LEU A 173 -14.85 5.58 0.71
N GLY A 174 -15.27 4.37 0.33
CA GLY A 174 -14.45 3.36 -0.34
C GLY A 174 -14.14 2.14 0.53
N SER A 175 -14.51 0.95 0.05
CA SER A 175 -14.34 -0.36 0.71
C SER A 175 -13.12 -1.14 0.21
N GLY A 176 -12.13 -0.44 -0.36
CA GLY A 176 -10.84 -1.03 -0.72
C GLY A 176 -10.00 -1.37 0.52
N PHE A 177 -8.85 -2.04 0.33
CA PHE A 177 -7.99 -2.49 1.44
C PHE A 177 -7.62 -1.35 2.41
N ILE A 178 -7.34 -0.14 1.90
CA ILE A 178 -7.04 1.03 2.76
C ILE A 178 -8.27 1.37 3.63
N GLY A 179 -9.45 1.49 3.03
CA GLY A 179 -10.68 1.77 3.77
C GLY A 179 -10.96 0.73 4.84
N LEU A 180 -10.78 -0.55 4.52
CA LEU A 180 -10.96 -1.66 5.45
C LEU A 180 -9.93 -1.65 6.59
N GLU A 181 -8.65 -1.40 6.32
CA GLU A 181 -7.63 -1.28 7.38
C GLU A 181 -8.00 -0.19 8.40
N PHE A 182 -8.46 0.97 7.91
CA PHE A 182 -8.91 2.06 8.78
C PHE A 182 -10.21 1.69 9.50
N ALA A 183 -11.16 1.03 8.83
CA ALA A 183 -12.41 0.60 9.47
C ALA A 183 -12.14 -0.32 10.66
N ALA A 184 -11.30 -1.34 10.51
CA ALA A 184 -10.93 -2.23 11.61
C ALA A 184 -10.18 -1.49 12.73
N THR A 185 -9.22 -0.64 12.37
CA THR A 185 -8.41 0.13 13.34
C THR A 185 -9.29 1.04 14.21
N TYR A 186 -10.18 1.81 13.59
CA TYR A 186 -11.04 2.74 14.33
C TYR A 186 -12.15 2.03 15.11
N ALA A 187 -12.74 0.96 14.56
CA ALA A 187 -13.70 0.15 15.29
C ALA A 187 -13.10 -0.44 16.58
N LYS A 188 -11.86 -0.94 16.52
CA LYS A 188 -11.12 -1.45 17.70
C LYS A 188 -10.77 -0.35 18.72
N PHE A 189 -10.58 0.89 18.30
CA PHE A 189 -10.47 2.03 19.23
C PHE A 189 -11.81 2.38 19.90
N GLY A 190 -12.95 1.89 19.37
CA GLY A 190 -14.29 2.15 19.89
C GLY A 190 -15.09 3.18 19.09
N THR A 191 -14.63 3.57 17.91
CA THR A 191 -15.38 4.41 16.97
C THR A 191 -16.50 3.62 16.32
N LYS A 192 -17.72 4.18 16.21
CA LYS A 192 -18.78 3.63 15.35
C LYS A 192 -18.44 3.92 13.89
N VAL A 193 -18.22 2.86 13.09
CA VAL A 193 -17.72 2.98 11.70
C VAL A 193 -18.80 2.54 10.73
N THR A 194 -19.03 3.37 9.68
CA THR A 194 -19.83 3.01 8.51
C THR A 194 -19.00 3.15 7.26
N VAL A 195 -18.91 2.09 6.45
CA VAL A 195 -18.21 2.07 5.16
C VAL A 195 -19.23 2.19 4.04
N ILE A 196 -19.03 3.16 3.15
CA ILE A 196 -19.90 3.42 1.99
C ILE A 196 -19.09 3.18 0.70
N ASP A 197 -19.67 2.43 -0.22
CA ASP A 197 -19.02 2.16 -1.52
C ASP A 197 -20.05 2.14 -2.66
N LYS A 198 -19.63 2.59 -3.84
CA LYS A 198 -20.39 2.46 -5.08
C LYS A 198 -20.46 1.01 -5.57
N ALA A 199 -19.50 0.17 -5.20
CA ALA A 199 -19.51 -1.26 -5.53
C ALA A 199 -20.70 -1.96 -4.85
N GLU A 200 -21.31 -2.92 -5.55
CA GLU A 200 -22.44 -3.70 -5.05
C GLU A 200 -22.07 -4.71 -3.95
N LYS A 201 -20.78 -5.04 -3.83
CA LYS A 201 -20.27 -5.97 -2.83
C LYS A 201 -18.81 -5.71 -2.45
N LEU A 202 -18.47 -6.16 -1.25
CA LEU A 202 -17.10 -6.08 -0.74
C LEU A 202 -16.14 -6.92 -1.59
N LEU A 203 -14.92 -6.37 -1.84
CA LEU A 203 -13.82 -7.09 -2.48
C LEU A 203 -14.26 -7.86 -3.74
N ALA A 204 -15.01 -7.24 -4.66
CA ALA A 204 -15.63 -7.87 -5.82
C ALA A 204 -14.65 -8.65 -6.74
N ARG A 205 -13.34 -8.36 -6.67
CA ARG A 205 -12.29 -9.05 -7.42
C ARG A 205 -11.83 -10.35 -6.76
N GLU A 206 -12.08 -10.53 -5.47
CA GLU A 206 -11.73 -11.75 -4.73
C GLU A 206 -12.80 -12.84 -4.94
N ASP A 207 -12.50 -14.06 -4.52
CA ASP A 207 -13.47 -15.16 -4.53
C ASP A 207 -14.59 -14.87 -3.50
N ASP A 208 -15.82 -15.32 -3.81
CA ASP A 208 -16.99 -14.93 -3.02
C ASP A 208 -16.98 -15.48 -1.59
N ASP A 209 -16.42 -16.68 -1.38
CA ASP A 209 -16.23 -17.28 -0.06
C ASP A 209 -15.27 -16.44 0.81
N VAL A 210 -14.19 -15.97 0.22
CA VAL A 210 -13.20 -15.10 0.87
C VAL A 210 -13.81 -13.73 1.18
N ALA A 211 -14.47 -13.10 0.20
CA ALA A 211 -15.13 -11.80 0.40
C ALA A 211 -16.20 -11.86 1.49
N THR A 212 -16.97 -12.96 1.55
CA THR A 212 -17.98 -13.20 2.60
C THR A 212 -17.33 -13.33 3.97
N ALA A 213 -16.25 -14.11 4.10
CA ALA A 213 -15.53 -14.26 5.36
C ALA A 213 -14.98 -12.91 5.88
N VAL A 214 -14.45 -12.06 4.99
CA VAL A 214 -14.03 -10.71 5.35
C VAL A 214 -15.21 -9.86 5.81
N LEU A 215 -16.34 -9.85 5.09
CA LEU A 215 -17.52 -9.06 5.44
C LEU A 215 -18.08 -9.45 6.82
N GLU A 216 -18.19 -10.75 7.10
CA GLU A 216 -18.67 -11.26 8.38
C GLU A 216 -17.75 -10.86 9.53
N SER A 217 -16.42 -10.92 9.32
CA SER A 217 -15.45 -10.45 10.29
C SER A 217 -15.66 -8.98 10.67
N TYR A 218 -15.87 -8.13 9.68
CA TYR A 218 -16.10 -6.70 9.94
C TYR A 218 -17.46 -6.41 10.59
N LYS A 219 -18.50 -7.13 10.21
CA LYS A 219 -19.80 -7.06 10.91
C LYS A 219 -19.68 -7.45 12.38
N SER A 220 -18.85 -8.45 12.70
CA SER A 220 -18.59 -8.84 14.10
C SER A 220 -17.87 -7.77 14.91
N LEU A 221 -17.12 -6.88 14.27
CA LEU A 221 -16.54 -5.67 14.87
C LEU A 221 -17.55 -4.52 15.00
N GLY A 222 -18.80 -4.68 14.55
CA GLY A 222 -19.81 -3.62 14.54
C GLY A 222 -19.65 -2.61 13.40
N VAL A 223 -18.87 -2.92 12.34
CA VAL A 223 -18.77 -2.07 11.17
C VAL A 223 -19.99 -2.23 10.29
N GLU A 224 -20.64 -1.13 9.96
CA GLU A 224 -21.78 -1.08 9.05
C GLU A 224 -21.29 -0.87 7.60
N PHE A 225 -22.01 -1.48 6.62
CA PHE A 225 -21.68 -1.33 5.19
C PHE A 225 -22.90 -0.88 4.40
N ILE A 226 -22.70 0.08 3.49
CA ILE A 226 -23.67 0.56 2.52
C ILE A 226 -23.05 0.41 1.14
N PHE A 227 -23.54 -0.55 0.38
CA PHE A 227 -23.09 -0.84 -0.98
C PHE A 227 -24.03 -0.23 -2.04
N GLY A 228 -23.57 -0.11 -3.29
CA GLY A 228 -24.33 0.49 -4.39
C GLY A 228 -24.62 1.97 -4.19
N ALA A 229 -23.84 2.65 -3.34
CA ALA A 229 -24.09 4.03 -2.96
C ALA A 229 -23.39 5.01 -3.90
N ASP A 230 -24.15 5.77 -4.66
CA ASP A 230 -23.65 6.85 -5.51
C ASP A 230 -23.61 8.17 -4.72
N THR A 231 -22.41 8.58 -4.32
CA THR A 231 -22.19 9.81 -3.53
C THR A 231 -22.47 11.06 -4.36
N LYS A 232 -23.30 11.96 -3.86
CA LYS A 232 -23.77 13.16 -4.56
C LYS A 232 -23.12 14.43 -4.03
N GLN A 233 -23.12 14.60 -2.70
CA GLN A 233 -22.69 15.85 -2.07
C GLN A 233 -22.15 15.57 -0.67
N VAL A 234 -21.22 16.41 -0.23
CA VAL A 234 -20.72 16.44 1.15
C VAL A 234 -20.90 17.84 1.71
N GLU A 235 -21.49 17.94 2.88
CA GLU A 235 -21.63 19.16 3.67
C GLU A 235 -20.86 18.98 4.98
N GLN A 236 -20.18 20.03 5.47
CA GLN A 236 -19.50 19.98 6.76
C GLN A 236 -19.72 21.29 7.53
N ASP A 237 -19.88 21.16 8.83
CA ASP A 237 -19.86 22.26 9.79
C ASP A 237 -18.72 22.13 10.80
N GLU A 238 -18.79 22.82 11.96
CA GLU A 238 -17.76 22.74 12.98
C GLU A 238 -17.70 21.39 13.70
N ASN A 239 -18.81 20.63 13.73
CA ASN A 239 -18.97 19.43 14.55
C ASN A 239 -19.13 18.15 13.72
N THR A 240 -19.73 18.25 12.54
CA THR A 240 -20.14 17.08 11.75
C THR A 240 -19.81 17.23 10.26
N VAL A 241 -19.71 16.09 9.60
CA VAL A 241 -19.73 15.97 8.14
C VAL A 241 -20.91 15.09 7.73
N THR A 242 -21.69 15.57 6.75
CA THR A 242 -22.85 14.87 6.22
C THR A 242 -22.64 14.52 4.77
N LEU A 243 -22.75 13.22 4.45
CA LEU A 243 -22.67 12.67 3.10
C LEU A 243 -24.08 12.39 2.58
N SER A 244 -24.43 13.00 1.44
CA SER A 244 -25.64 12.71 0.68
C SER A 244 -25.33 11.70 -0.42
N TYR A 245 -26.11 10.62 -0.53
CA TYR A 245 -25.90 9.53 -1.49
C TYR A 245 -27.23 8.94 -1.94
N GLU A 246 -27.20 8.21 -3.06
CA GLU A 246 -28.34 7.46 -3.58
C GLU A 246 -28.04 5.96 -3.59
N VAL A 247 -28.99 5.15 -3.19
CA VAL A 247 -28.98 3.68 -3.35
C VAL A 247 -30.27 3.27 -4.05
N ASN A 248 -30.18 2.56 -5.15
CA ASN A 248 -31.32 2.15 -5.97
C ASN A 248 -32.28 3.30 -6.35
N GLY A 249 -31.74 4.53 -6.52
CA GLY A 249 -32.50 5.74 -6.83
C GLY A 249 -33.16 6.44 -5.62
N GLU A 250 -32.99 5.91 -4.42
CA GLU A 250 -33.47 6.53 -3.19
C GLU A 250 -32.38 7.41 -2.57
N ALA A 251 -32.73 8.68 -2.30
CA ALA A 251 -31.83 9.63 -1.66
C ALA A 251 -31.71 9.36 -0.16
N ASN A 252 -30.48 9.32 0.32
CA ASN A 252 -30.15 9.06 1.72
C ASN A 252 -29.09 10.06 2.21
N LYS A 253 -28.96 10.20 3.54
CA LYS A 253 -27.92 11.00 4.19
C LYS A 253 -27.35 10.23 5.39
N ILE A 254 -26.05 10.41 5.61
CA ILE A 254 -25.35 9.94 6.82
C ILE A 254 -24.47 11.06 7.35
N SER A 255 -24.49 11.23 8.69
CA SER A 255 -23.64 12.21 9.37
C SER A 255 -22.69 11.51 10.33
N SER A 256 -21.46 12.02 10.42
CA SER A 256 -20.41 11.53 11.32
C SER A 256 -19.50 12.66 11.79
N ASP A 257 -18.69 12.41 12.82
CA ASP A 257 -17.69 13.37 13.28
C ASP A 257 -16.61 13.61 12.22
N VAL A 258 -16.28 12.55 11.45
CA VAL A 258 -15.20 12.55 10.47
C VAL A 258 -15.57 11.69 9.26
N LEU A 259 -15.16 12.15 8.07
CA LEU A 259 -15.22 11.39 6.81
C LEU A 259 -13.80 11.04 6.35
N LEU A 260 -13.53 9.77 6.11
CA LEU A 260 -12.32 9.28 5.44
C LEU A 260 -12.60 9.04 3.96
N VAL A 261 -11.82 9.67 3.07
CA VAL A 261 -11.83 9.40 1.63
C VAL A 261 -10.75 8.36 1.31
N ALA A 262 -11.17 7.15 0.94
CA ALA A 262 -10.33 5.99 0.65
C ALA A 262 -10.63 5.36 -0.73
N THR A 263 -10.93 6.22 -1.73
CA THR A 263 -11.44 5.85 -3.06
C THR A 263 -10.36 5.47 -4.08
N GLY A 264 -9.11 5.37 -3.67
CA GLY A 264 -7.97 4.98 -4.51
C GLY A 264 -6.79 5.92 -4.42
N ARG A 265 -5.87 5.78 -5.40
CA ARG A 265 -4.63 6.56 -5.46
C ARG A 265 -4.39 7.09 -6.88
N THR A 266 -3.73 8.23 -6.97
CA THR A 266 -3.32 8.88 -8.23
C THR A 266 -1.81 9.17 -8.20
N PRO A 267 -1.08 9.07 -9.33
CA PRO A 267 0.37 9.31 -9.35
C PRO A 267 0.70 10.79 -9.10
N ASN A 268 1.86 11.04 -8.49
CA ASN A 268 2.39 12.38 -8.29
C ASN A 268 3.19 12.83 -9.52
N THR A 269 2.50 13.08 -10.64
CA THR A 269 3.10 13.49 -11.93
C THR A 269 2.75 14.90 -12.33
N LYS A 270 1.63 15.43 -11.86
CA LYS A 270 1.07 16.74 -12.32
C LYS A 270 2.04 17.91 -12.16
N GLU A 271 2.83 17.94 -11.07
CA GLU A 271 3.75 19.04 -10.78
C GLU A 271 5.11 18.87 -11.48
N LEU A 272 5.35 17.73 -12.13
CA LEU A 272 6.62 17.42 -12.78
C LEU A 272 6.78 18.06 -14.16
N ASN A 273 5.71 18.53 -14.80
CA ASN A 273 5.71 19.05 -16.18
C ASN A 273 6.38 18.07 -17.15
N LEU A 274 5.94 16.81 -17.14
CA LEU A 274 6.54 15.69 -17.91
C LEU A 274 6.54 15.95 -19.42
N GLU A 275 5.58 16.74 -19.91
CA GLU A 275 5.45 17.18 -21.29
C GLU A 275 6.66 17.97 -21.78
N ASN A 276 7.32 18.77 -20.92
CA ASN A 276 8.52 19.51 -21.28
C ASN A 276 9.70 18.60 -21.64
N ALA A 277 9.74 17.40 -21.05
CA ALA A 277 10.71 16.37 -21.38
C ALA A 277 10.20 15.36 -22.42
N GLY A 278 8.98 15.51 -22.90
CA GLY A 278 8.33 14.58 -23.82
C GLY A 278 8.13 13.18 -23.24
N ILE A 279 7.90 13.06 -21.92
CA ILE A 279 7.70 11.80 -21.24
C ILE A 279 6.24 11.37 -21.36
N GLU A 280 6.03 10.13 -21.80
CA GLU A 280 4.70 9.55 -21.99
C GLU A 280 4.09 9.05 -20.68
N VAL A 281 2.79 9.29 -20.53
CA VAL A 281 1.98 8.82 -19.41
C VAL A 281 0.76 8.04 -19.90
N SER A 282 0.26 7.15 -19.06
CA SER A 282 -1.01 6.45 -19.30
C SER A 282 -2.21 7.39 -19.14
N GLU A 283 -3.41 6.98 -19.58
CA GLU A 283 -4.67 7.73 -19.37
C GLU A 283 -4.93 8.08 -17.89
N ARG A 284 -4.41 7.28 -16.97
CA ARG A 284 -4.50 7.50 -15.52
C ARG A 284 -3.37 8.36 -14.96
N GLY A 285 -2.48 8.89 -15.80
CA GLY A 285 -1.39 9.78 -15.44
C GLY A 285 -0.13 9.08 -14.89
N PHE A 286 -0.04 7.74 -14.92
CA PHE A 286 1.18 7.01 -14.53
C PHE A 286 2.23 7.09 -15.64
N VAL A 287 3.50 7.20 -15.26
CA VAL A 287 4.62 7.22 -16.21
C VAL A 287 4.76 5.87 -16.90
N ASN A 288 4.70 5.84 -18.23
CA ASN A 288 4.93 4.62 -19.01
C ASN A 288 6.40 4.21 -18.97
N VAL A 289 6.66 2.94 -18.72
CA VAL A 289 8.03 2.39 -18.66
C VAL A 289 8.11 1.02 -19.34
N ASN A 290 9.31 0.70 -19.86
CA ASN A 290 9.64 -0.63 -20.38
C ASN A 290 9.97 -1.62 -19.24
N GLU A 291 10.46 -2.82 -19.58
CA GLU A 291 10.84 -3.86 -18.63
C GLU A 291 12.03 -3.48 -17.73
N HIS A 292 12.88 -2.55 -18.16
CA HIS A 292 14.00 -2.00 -17.38
C HIS A 292 13.65 -0.73 -16.60
N LEU A 293 12.38 -0.34 -16.59
CA LEU A 293 11.85 0.88 -15.94
C LEU A 293 12.31 2.19 -16.60
N GLN A 294 12.78 2.13 -17.84
CA GLN A 294 13.04 3.33 -18.65
C GLN A 294 11.75 3.86 -19.23
N THR A 295 11.64 5.17 -19.29
CA THR A 295 10.56 5.85 -20.05
C THR A 295 10.85 5.76 -21.56
N ASN A 296 10.05 6.43 -22.40
CA ASN A 296 10.37 6.65 -23.81
C ASN A 296 11.64 7.52 -24.03
N LYS A 297 12.23 8.05 -22.94
CA LYS A 297 13.56 8.69 -22.91
C LYS A 297 14.55 7.76 -22.20
N PRO A 298 15.51 7.13 -22.91
CA PRO A 298 16.34 6.04 -22.35
C PRO A 298 17.17 6.40 -21.11
N HIS A 299 17.45 7.68 -20.87
CA HIS A 299 18.20 8.20 -19.72
C HIS A 299 17.28 8.60 -18.55
N ILE A 300 15.93 8.48 -18.72
CA ILE A 300 14.96 8.79 -17.69
C ILE A 300 14.23 7.50 -17.26
N PHE A 301 14.24 7.24 -15.96
CA PHE A 301 13.63 6.07 -15.33
C PHE A 301 12.49 6.48 -14.42
N ALA A 302 11.48 5.59 -14.23
CA ALA A 302 10.44 5.82 -13.24
C ALA A 302 10.24 4.57 -12.37
N MET A 303 10.38 4.75 -11.03
CA MET A 303 10.40 3.68 -10.04
C MET A 303 9.30 3.86 -8.98
N GLY A 304 8.71 2.76 -8.52
CA GLY A 304 7.67 2.73 -7.50
C GLY A 304 6.31 3.13 -8.03
N ASP A 305 5.44 3.61 -7.14
CA ASP A 305 4.01 3.80 -7.42
C ASP A 305 3.73 4.72 -8.63
N VAL A 306 4.66 5.58 -9.01
CA VAL A 306 4.53 6.53 -10.12
C VAL A 306 4.43 5.86 -11.49
N ASN A 307 4.91 4.60 -11.63
CA ASN A 307 4.91 3.85 -12.90
C ASN A 307 3.69 2.94 -13.09
N GLY A 308 2.71 2.97 -12.16
CA GLY A 308 1.45 2.24 -12.27
C GLY A 308 1.54 0.73 -12.00
N GLY A 309 2.69 0.21 -11.57
CA GLY A 309 2.84 -1.16 -11.08
C GLY A 309 2.19 -1.38 -9.70
N PRO A 310 2.34 -2.56 -9.08
CA PRO A 310 1.81 -2.81 -7.74
C PRO A 310 2.40 -1.82 -6.72
N GLN A 311 1.51 -1.12 -5.99
CA GLN A 311 1.88 0.00 -5.13
C GLN A 311 2.31 -0.48 -3.73
N PHE A 312 3.46 -1.14 -3.66
CA PHE A 312 4.04 -1.65 -2.41
C PHE A 312 5.49 -1.21 -2.25
N THR A 313 5.91 -0.98 -1.01
CA THR A 313 7.28 -0.55 -0.69
C THR A 313 8.34 -1.55 -1.17
N TYR A 314 8.05 -2.86 -1.08
CA TYR A 314 8.96 -3.90 -1.56
C TYR A 314 9.04 -3.96 -3.10
N ILE A 315 7.98 -3.56 -3.82
CA ILE A 315 8.01 -3.40 -5.28
C ILE A 315 8.87 -2.19 -5.65
N SER A 316 8.74 -1.07 -4.93
CA SER A 316 9.62 0.07 -5.12
C SER A 316 11.10 -0.28 -4.87
N LEU A 317 11.39 -1.14 -3.87
CA LEU A 317 12.74 -1.67 -3.65
C LEU A 317 13.20 -2.59 -4.79
N ASP A 318 12.29 -3.38 -5.33
CA ASP A 318 12.59 -4.26 -6.46
C ASP A 318 12.81 -3.49 -7.76
N ASP A 319 12.08 -2.40 -7.98
CA ASP A 319 12.35 -1.44 -9.06
C ASP A 319 13.79 -0.92 -9.00
N TYR A 320 14.27 -0.58 -7.79
CA TYR A 320 15.69 -0.25 -7.63
C TYR A 320 16.62 -1.39 -8.07
N ARG A 321 16.30 -2.66 -7.79
CA ARG A 321 17.12 -3.81 -8.21
C ARG A 321 17.17 -3.96 -9.72
N ILE A 322 16.06 -3.70 -10.41
CA ILE A 322 15.97 -3.71 -11.86
C ILE A 322 16.85 -2.61 -12.45
N VAL A 323 16.67 -1.37 -11.98
CA VAL A 323 17.50 -0.23 -12.43
C VAL A 323 18.99 -0.48 -12.15
N LYS A 324 19.31 -1.00 -10.95
CA LYS A 324 20.70 -1.37 -10.61
C LYS A 324 21.26 -2.40 -11.58
N SER A 325 20.52 -3.47 -11.90
CA SER A 325 20.95 -4.49 -12.88
C SER A 325 21.24 -3.88 -14.25
N TYR A 326 20.40 -2.96 -14.69
CA TYR A 326 20.61 -2.24 -15.95
C TYR A 326 21.87 -1.36 -15.92
N LEU A 327 22.07 -0.57 -14.85
CA LEU A 327 23.21 0.34 -14.68
C LEU A 327 24.55 -0.40 -14.50
N ASP A 328 24.54 -1.62 -13.99
CA ASP A 328 25.73 -2.48 -13.86
C ASP A 328 26.09 -3.19 -15.19
N GLY A 329 25.35 -2.93 -16.25
CA GLY A 329 25.60 -3.44 -17.60
C GLY A 329 25.12 -4.87 -17.85
N SER A 330 24.54 -5.57 -16.84
CA SER A 330 23.99 -6.92 -17.06
C SER A 330 22.62 -6.85 -17.71
N GLY A 331 21.74 -5.93 -17.25
CA GLY A 331 20.35 -5.81 -17.68
C GLY A 331 19.55 -7.13 -17.57
N SER A 332 20.10 -8.12 -16.85
CA SER A 332 19.60 -9.49 -16.82
C SER A 332 18.36 -9.67 -15.92
N TYR A 333 18.04 -8.67 -15.08
CA TYR A 333 16.88 -8.67 -14.23
C TYR A 333 15.91 -7.55 -14.62
N THR A 334 14.69 -7.93 -14.95
CA THR A 334 13.65 -7.06 -15.51
C THR A 334 12.34 -7.19 -14.71
N ARG A 335 11.33 -6.38 -15.04
CA ARG A 335 9.97 -6.54 -14.48
C ARG A 335 9.36 -7.91 -14.79
N ASN A 336 9.73 -8.52 -15.93
CA ASN A 336 9.20 -9.80 -16.39
C ASN A 336 9.78 -10.98 -15.60
N ASP A 337 10.94 -10.79 -14.95
CA ASP A 337 11.61 -11.82 -14.13
C ASP A 337 11.14 -11.80 -12.66
N ARG A 338 10.20 -10.92 -12.33
CA ARG A 338 9.68 -10.84 -10.97
C ARG A 338 9.05 -12.16 -10.55
N GLN A 339 9.49 -12.62 -9.40
CA GLN A 339 8.91 -13.76 -8.74
C GLN A 339 7.43 -13.52 -8.37
N PRO A 340 6.64 -14.55 -8.04
CA PRO A 340 5.29 -14.35 -7.56
C PRO A 340 5.24 -13.33 -6.42
N ILE A 341 4.42 -12.29 -6.61
CA ILE A 341 4.30 -11.19 -5.67
C ILE A 341 3.16 -11.51 -4.71
N ALA A 342 3.49 -11.78 -3.44
CA ALA A 342 2.48 -11.79 -2.40
C ALA A 342 2.15 -10.35 -1.97
N PHE A 343 0.92 -10.14 -1.53
CA PHE A 343 0.55 -8.93 -0.81
C PHE A 343 -0.23 -9.26 0.45
N SER A 344 -0.14 -8.36 1.43
CA SER A 344 -0.90 -8.44 2.67
C SER A 344 -1.60 -7.13 2.95
N ALA A 345 -2.88 -7.22 3.29
CA ALA A 345 -3.67 -6.14 3.85
C ALA A 345 -3.92 -6.45 5.32
N PHE A 346 -3.63 -5.47 6.18
CA PHE A 346 -3.74 -5.64 7.63
C PHE A 346 -5.18 -5.42 8.09
N LEU A 347 -6.05 -6.29 7.60
CA LEU A 347 -7.46 -6.36 7.94
C LEU A 347 -7.64 -6.98 9.35
N HIS A 348 -8.84 -7.39 9.65
CA HIS A 348 -9.15 -8.10 10.89
C HIS A 348 -9.85 -9.44 10.60
N PRO A 349 -9.07 -10.55 10.77
CA PRO A 349 -7.62 -10.65 10.87
C PRO A 349 -6.88 -10.25 9.59
N THR A 350 -5.55 -10.41 9.54
CA THR A 350 -4.75 -10.07 8.36
C THR A 350 -5.15 -10.93 7.16
N TYR A 351 -5.26 -10.30 6.01
CA TYR A 351 -5.50 -10.91 4.70
C TYR A 351 -4.19 -10.95 3.91
N SER A 352 -3.84 -12.11 3.37
CA SER A 352 -2.65 -12.25 2.52
C SER A 352 -2.96 -13.13 1.30
N ARG A 353 -2.41 -12.76 0.14
CA ARG A 353 -2.60 -13.50 -1.11
C ARG A 353 -1.33 -13.53 -1.93
N VAL A 354 -1.11 -14.66 -2.61
CA VAL A 354 -0.12 -14.81 -3.68
C VAL A 354 -0.75 -15.56 -4.86
N GLY A 355 -0.38 -15.20 -6.07
CA GLY A 355 -0.84 -15.86 -7.30
C GLY A 355 -2.31 -15.60 -7.63
N LEU A 356 -2.93 -16.54 -8.33
CA LEU A 356 -4.28 -16.43 -8.88
C LEU A 356 -5.36 -16.75 -7.85
N SER A 357 -6.50 -16.05 -7.91
CA SER A 357 -7.73 -16.49 -7.27
C SER A 357 -8.34 -17.67 -8.05
N GLU A 358 -9.29 -18.37 -7.46
CA GLU A 358 -10.04 -19.41 -8.17
C GLU A 358 -10.71 -18.86 -9.43
N LYS A 359 -11.36 -17.68 -9.32
CA LYS A 359 -11.98 -16.99 -10.48
C LYS A 359 -10.98 -16.70 -11.59
N GLU A 360 -9.80 -16.21 -11.22
CA GLU A 360 -8.74 -15.87 -12.18
C GLU A 360 -8.15 -17.13 -12.83
N ALA A 361 -7.89 -18.18 -12.06
CA ALA A 361 -7.36 -19.44 -12.56
C ALA A 361 -8.34 -20.12 -13.53
N ARG A 362 -9.63 -20.17 -13.20
CA ARG A 362 -10.69 -20.70 -14.11
C ARG A 362 -10.80 -19.86 -15.38
N LYS A 363 -10.78 -18.53 -15.26
CA LYS A 363 -10.82 -17.61 -16.41
C LYS A 363 -9.61 -17.79 -17.33
N ALA A 364 -8.45 -18.10 -16.77
CA ALA A 364 -7.22 -18.38 -17.53
C ALA A 364 -7.19 -19.78 -18.15
N GLY A 365 -8.20 -20.63 -17.90
CA GLY A 365 -8.35 -21.96 -18.52
C GLY A 365 -7.57 -23.07 -17.82
N TYR A 366 -7.06 -22.84 -16.61
CA TYR A 366 -6.40 -23.89 -15.84
C TYR A 366 -7.37 -24.99 -15.40
N ASN A 367 -6.92 -26.24 -15.44
CA ASN A 367 -7.56 -27.38 -14.78
C ASN A 367 -7.15 -27.32 -13.29
N ILE A 368 -8.07 -26.97 -12.40
CA ILE A 368 -7.70 -26.65 -11.01
C ILE A 368 -8.33 -27.60 -9.99
N LYS A 369 -7.56 -27.85 -8.93
CA LYS A 369 -8.02 -28.37 -7.65
C LYS A 369 -8.03 -27.23 -6.64
N VAL A 370 -9.06 -27.19 -5.81
CA VAL A 370 -9.23 -26.13 -4.80
C VAL A 370 -9.46 -26.79 -3.44
N ALA A 371 -8.77 -26.26 -2.44
CA ALA A 371 -9.02 -26.61 -1.05
C ALA A 371 -9.31 -25.36 -0.23
N THR A 372 -10.14 -25.54 0.79
CA THR A 372 -10.53 -24.48 1.71
C THR A 372 -10.45 -25.03 3.14
N LEU A 373 -9.81 -24.27 4.04
CA LEU A 373 -9.67 -24.62 5.45
C LEU A 373 -10.22 -23.45 6.29
N PRO A 374 -11.26 -23.63 7.10
CA PRO A 374 -11.72 -22.62 8.02
C PRO A 374 -10.71 -22.42 9.16
N VAL A 375 -10.44 -21.17 9.55
CA VAL A 375 -9.46 -20.85 10.61
C VAL A 375 -9.87 -21.46 11.97
N THR A 376 -11.16 -21.75 12.19
CA THR A 376 -11.65 -22.50 13.36
C THR A 376 -11.02 -23.89 13.51
N ALA A 377 -10.50 -24.47 12.44
CA ALA A 377 -9.78 -25.75 12.48
C ALA A 377 -8.35 -25.63 13.01
N ILE A 378 -7.76 -24.43 13.03
CA ILE A 378 -6.35 -24.20 13.35
C ILE A 378 -6.15 -24.09 14.87
N PRO A 379 -5.35 -24.98 15.52
CA PRO A 379 -5.14 -24.93 16.97
C PRO A 379 -4.53 -23.61 17.45
N LYS A 380 -3.57 -23.06 16.72
CA LYS A 380 -2.92 -21.79 17.07
C LYS A 380 -3.91 -20.60 17.06
N ALA A 381 -4.87 -20.57 16.15
CA ALA A 381 -5.91 -19.54 16.13
C ALA A 381 -6.75 -19.53 17.41
N LYS A 382 -7.02 -20.73 17.97
CA LYS A 382 -7.72 -20.87 19.27
C LYS A 382 -6.89 -20.30 20.41
N ILE A 383 -5.58 -20.53 20.40
CA ILE A 383 -4.65 -19.99 21.41
C ILE A 383 -4.58 -18.46 21.32
N LEU A 384 -4.59 -17.90 20.11
CA LEU A 384 -4.58 -16.46 19.88
C LEU A 384 -5.94 -15.78 20.21
N GLY A 385 -7.00 -16.58 20.41
CA GLY A 385 -8.35 -16.05 20.70
C GLY A 385 -9.07 -15.48 19.48
N ASN A 386 -8.53 -15.64 18.28
CA ASN A 386 -9.18 -15.20 17.04
C ASN A 386 -9.24 -16.35 16.03
N GLN A 387 -10.42 -16.92 15.90
CA GLN A 387 -10.72 -18.04 15.00
C GLN A 387 -11.41 -17.60 13.69
N THR A 388 -11.42 -16.30 13.44
CA THR A 388 -12.04 -15.73 12.25
C THR A 388 -11.16 -15.95 11.02
N GLY A 389 -11.79 -16.34 9.91
CA GLY A 389 -11.11 -16.36 8.62
C GLY A 389 -11.16 -17.69 7.89
N ILE A 390 -10.45 -17.72 6.77
CA ILE A 390 -10.43 -18.83 5.82
C ILE A 390 -9.06 -18.89 5.11
N TYR A 391 -8.51 -20.07 4.95
CA TYR A 391 -7.38 -20.35 4.09
C TYR A 391 -7.87 -21.06 2.82
N LYS A 392 -7.37 -20.68 1.66
CA LYS A 392 -7.75 -21.24 0.37
C LYS A 392 -6.53 -21.47 -0.49
N ALA A 393 -6.41 -22.67 -1.09
CA ALA A 393 -5.36 -23.03 -2.01
C ALA A 393 -5.93 -23.38 -3.37
N ILE A 394 -5.29 -22.91 -4.44
CA ILE A 394 -5.60 -23.17 -5.84
C ILE A 394 -4.37 -23.87 -6.45
N VAL A 395 -4.54 -25.06 -6.96
CA VAL A 395 -3.49 -25.92 -7.50
C VAL A 395 -3.84 -26.34 -8.91
N ASP A 396 -2.86 -26.32 -9.79
CA ASP A 396 -2.97 -26.90 -11.13
C ASP A 396 -3.03 -28.43 -11.03
N ALA A 397 -4.12 -29.02 -11.49
CA ALA A 397 -4.36 -30.45 -11.42
C ALA A 397 -3.41 -31.27 -12.30
N ASP A 398 -2.89 -30.67 -13.37
CA ASP A 398 -2.05 -31.34 -14.36
C ASP A 398 -0.57 -31.36 -13.93
N THR A 399 -0.11 -30.28 -13.29
CA THR A 399 1.30 -30.11 -12.89
C THR A 399 1.54 -30.22 -11.38
N ASN A 400 0.50 -30.21 -10.57
CA ASN A 400 0.54 -30.11 -9.11
C ASN A 400 1.24 -28.84 -8.57
N GLN A 401 1.40 -27.81 -9.40
CA GLN A 401 1.96 -26.53 -9.01
C GLN A 401 0.93 -25.67 -8.28
N ILE A 402 1.38 -24.91 -7.29
CA ILE A 402 0.55 -23.92 -6.60
C ILE A 402 0.32 -22.75 -7.55
N LEU A 403 -0.92 -22.51 -7.98
CA LEU A 403 -1.32 -21.36 -8.78
C LEU A 403 -1.61 -20.13 -7.93
N GLY A 404 -2.15 -20.34 -6.74
CA GLY A 404 -2.44 -19.26 -5.82
C GLY A 404 -2.85 -19.73 -4.44
N THR A 405 -2.74 -18.84 -3.47
CA THR A 405 -3.14 -19.09 -2.08
C THR A 405 -3.65 -17.80 -1.46
N VAL A 406 -4.77 -17.89 -0.76
CA VAL A 406 -5.33 -16.85 0.09
C VAL A 406 -5.28 -17.33 1.53
N LEU A 407 -4.75 -16.49 2.42
CA LEU A 407 -4.73 -16.71 3.85
C LEU A 407 -5.40 -15.50 4.52
N PHE A 408 -6.63 -15.67 4.99
CA PHE A 408 -7.31 -14.70 5.81
C PHE A 408 -7.38 -15.25 7.23
N GLY A 409 -6.47 -14.78 8.11
CA GLY A 409 -6.29 -15.26 9.46
C GLY A 409 -5.10 -14.57 10.15
N GLU A 410 -4.98 -14.72 11.46
CA GLU A 410 -3.87 -14.16 12.22
C GLU A 410 -2.51 -14.61 11.65
N GLU A 411 -1.52 -13.72 11.72
CA GLU A 411 -0.14 -13.96 11.26
C GLU A 411 -0.01 -14.33 9.75
N SER A 412 -1.08 -14.22 8.97
CA SER A 412 -1.07 -14.63 7.54
C SER A 412 0.00 -13.90 6.72
N HIS A 413 0.34 -12.65 7.08
CA HIS A 413 1.39 -11.86 6.45
C HIS A 413 2.81 -12.45 6.61
N GLU A 414 3.04 -13.27 7.64
CA GLU A 414 4.27 -14.04 7.80
C GLU A 414 4.17 -15.40 7.08
N VAL A 415 3.04 -16.08 7.24
CA VAL A 415 2.82 -17.43 6.68
C VAL A 415 2.86 -17.44 5.17
N ILE A 416 2.30 -16.41 4.50
CA ILE A 416 2.25 -16.34 3.03
C ILE A 416 3.64 -16.41 2.38
N ASN A 417 4.69 -15.96 3.05
CA ASN A 417 6.06 -15.98 2.54
C ASN A 417 6.59 -17.43 2.38
N ILE A 418 6.09 -18.37 3.14
CA ILE A 418 6.42 -19.80 2.99
C ILE A 418 5.87 -20.32 1.66
N VAL A 419 4.62 -19.98 1.35
CA VAL A 419 3.99 -20.34 0.07
C VAL A 419 4.74 -19.71 -1.11
N VAL A 420 5.10 -18.41 -1.00
CA VAL A 420 5.92 -17.73 -2.00
C VAL A 420 7.22 -18.48 -2.27
N THR A 421 7.91 -18.89 -1.20
CA THR A 421 9.19 -19.62 -1.31
C THR A 421 8.99 -20.96 -2.05
N ALA A 422 7.92 -21.69 -1.74
CA ALA A 422 7.60 -22.94 -2.43
C ALA A 422 7.27 -22.69 -3.92
N MET A 423 6.52 -21.63 -4.24
CA MET A 423 6.21 -21.26 -5.64
C MET A 423 7.46 -20.87 -6.42
N ILE A 424 8.36 -20.05 -5.84
CA ILE A 424 9.64 -19.66 -6.45
C ILE A 424 10.50 -20.90 -6.75
N ALA A 425 10.56 -21.84 -5.81
CA ALA A 425 11.29 -23.08 -5.94
C ALA A 425 10.58 -24.11 -6.83
N LYS A 426 9.42 -23.75 -7.41
CA LYS A 426 8.57 -24.63 -8.25
C LYS A 426 8.28 -25.97 -7.56
N GLN A 427 8.10 -25.97 -6.23
CA GLN A 427 7.72 -27.15 -5.50
C GLN A 427 6.27 -27.53 -5.76
N PRO A 428 5.92 -28.81 -5.88
CA PRO A 428 4.53 -29.22 -5.94
C PRO A 428 3.84 -28.91 -4.58
N TYR A 429 2.52 -28.75 -4.59
CA TYR A 429 1.75 -28.47 -3.37
C TYR A 429 1.99 -29.51 -2.25
N THR A 430 2.30 -30.75 -2.63
CA THR A 430 2.63 -31.83 -1.69
C THR A 430 3.86 -31.55 -0.82
N ALA A 431 4.75 -30.67 -1.26
CA ALA A 431 5.88 -30.24 -0.45
C ALA A 431 5.39 -29.53 0.83
N LEU A 432 4.39 -28.65 0.72
CA LEU A 432 3.78 -27.98 1.89
C LEU A 432 2.85 -28.92 2.66
N ALA A 433 2.13 -29.82 1.99
CA ALA A 433 1.29 -30.81 2.65
C ALA A 433 2.07 -31.77 3.56
N ASN A 434 3.33 -32.08 3.21
CA ASN A 434 4.16 -33.05 3.92
C ASN A 434 5.33 -32.44 4.72
N GLN A 435 5.47 -31.11 4.72
CA GLN A 435 6.53 -30.43 5.47
C GLN A 435 6.33 -30.62 6.98
N ILE A 436 7.44 -30.81 7.72
CA ILE A 436 7.40 -30.80 9.19
C ILE A 436 7.45 -29.33 9.64
N PHE A 437 6.33 -28.82 10.15
CA PHE A 437 6.24 -27.51 10.77
C PHE A 437 6.42 -27.59 12.29
N THR A 438 6.88 -26.49 12.88
CA THR A 438 6.88 -26.36 14.36
C THR A 438 5.44 -26.20 14.87
N HIS A 439 5.17 -26.77 16.07
CA HIS A 439 3.85 -26.72 16.72
C HIS A 439 3.91 -25.97 18.06
N PRO A 440 2.89 -25.15 18.46
CA PRO A 440 1.73 -24.73 17.66
C PRO A 440 2.03 -23.42 16.90
N THR A 441 1.75 -23.39 15.60
CA THR A 441 1.95 -22.21 14.72
C THR A 441 0.77 -22.05 13.78
N MET A 442 0.61 -20.82 13.19
CA MET A 442 -0.32 -20.63 12.07
C MET A 442 0.20 -21.28 10.79
N ALA A 443 1.53 -21.44 10.68
CA ALA A 443 2.18 -22.01 9.50
C ALA A 443 1.89 -23.51 9.31
N GLU A 444 1.75 -24.29 10.39
CA GLU A 444 1.44 -25.72 10.29
C GLU A 444 0.09 -26.01 9.62
N ALA A 445 -0.83 -25.03 9.63
CA ALA A 445 -2.10 -25.14 8.92
C ALA A 445 -1.96 -25.30 7.40
N LEU A 446 -0.77 -25.02 6.84
CA LEU A 446 -0.47 -25.32 5.44
C LEU A 446 -0.46 -26.83 5.16
N ASN A 447 -0.09 -27.68 6.14
CA ASN A 447 -0.24 -29.14 6.00
C ASN A 447 -1.70 -29.51 5.77
N ASP A 448 -2.58 -29.00 6.63
CA ASP A 448 -4.01 -29.32 6.58
C ASP A 448 -4.62 -28.76 5.29
N LEU A 449 -4.35 -27.47 4.95
CA LEU A 449 -4.87 -26.83 3.75
C LEU A 449 -4.49 -27.62 2.49
N PHE A 450 -3.22 -27.87 2.26
CA PHE A 450 -2.74 -28.60 1.07
C PHE A 450 -3.05 -30.09 1.13
N GLY A 451 -3.20 -30.66 2.32
CA GLY A 451 -3.66 -32.06 2.51
C GLY A 451 -5.12 -32.31 2.11
N LEU A 452 -5.93 -31.26 2.05
CA LEU A 452 -7.32 -31.33 1.56
C LEU A 452 -7.44 -31.35 0.02
N ILE A 453 -6.38 -31.13 -0.71
CA ILE A 453 -6.37 -31.20 -2.20
C ILE A 453 -6.61 -32.65 -2.64
N LYS A 454 -7.68 -32.89 -3.40
CA LYS A 454 -8.10 -34.22 -3.87
C LYS A 454 -7.92 -34.38 -5.37
#